data_367ce41747ae52166e16930830ee3deb
#
_entry.id   367ce41747ae52166e16930830ee3deb
#
_cell.length_a   1.000
_cell.length_b   1.000
_cell.length_c   1.000
_cell.angle_alpha   90.00
_cell.angle_beta   90.00
_cell.angle_gamma   90.00
#
_symmetry.space_group_name_H-M   'P 1'
#
loop_
_entity.id
_entity.type
_entity.pdbx_description
1 polymer ?
#
loop_
_entity_poly.entity_id
_entity_poly.type
_entity_poly.pdbx_seq_one_letter_code
_entity_poly.pdbx_strand_id
1 'polypeptide(L)'
;MNNFSILSFFAKHKTAANLLMIFLIVFGLLSLERLNRQLFPDLDIEIIVISTIWPGASAEDVDKNIVQKLVPDLRPLSGVKKVKSTSSENLAVLQIEYDFGTNMQNALSDVEAVVNDTDLPEDTEKPRVFKAEFKDEVTNIVLSCLLYTSDAADDLV
;
A
#
# COMPACT_ATOMS: atom_id res chain seq x y z
N MET A 1 -50.38 6.02 15.72
CA MET A 1 -50.58 7.46 15.44
C MET A 1 -50.25 8.29 16.68
N ASN A 2 -48.98 8.36 17.14
CA ASN A 2 -48.59 9.12 18.37
C ASN A 2 -47.29 9.92 18.19
N ASN A 3 -46.97 10.34 16.96
CA ASN A 3 -45.73 11.07 16.70
C ASN A 3 -45.80 12.58 16.96
N PHE A 4 -47.02 13.09 17.23
CA PHE A 4 -47.24 14.52 17.51
C PHE A 4 -46.96 14.93 18.97
N SER A 5 -46.92 13.98 19.90
CA SER A 5 -46.79 14.28 21.33
C SER A 5 -45.38 14.72 21.74
N ILE A 6 -44.35 14.17 21.11
CA ILE A 6 -42.94 14.46 21.47
C ILE A 6 -42.55 15.87 20.98
N LEU A 7 -42.90 16.21 19.74
CA LEU A 7 -42.64 17.54 19.17
C LEU A 7 -43.37 18.63 19.94
N SER A 8 -44.62 18.40 20.34
CA SER A 8 -45.41 19.35 21.11
C SER A 8 -44.90 19.56 22.54
N PHE A 9 -44.25 18.52 23.14
CA PHE A 9 -43.61 18.61 24.43
C PHE A 9 -42.39 19.56 24.39
N PHE A 10 -41.51 19.38 23.41
CA PHE A 10 -40.34 20.24 23.22
C PHE A 10 -40.70 21.69 22.81
N ALA A 11 -41.77 21.85 22.06
CA ALA A 11 -42.27 23.18 21.70
C ALA A 11 -42.79 23.99 22.90
N LYS A 12 -43.35 23.32 23.92
CA LYS A 12 -43.85 23.96 25.13
C LYS A 12 -42.77 24.22 26.19
N HIS A 13 -41.71 23.42 26.22
CA HIS A 13 -40.65 23.51 27.22
C HIS A 13 -39.32 24.00 26.60
N LYS A 14 -39.11 25.32 26.55
CA LYS A 14 -37.90 25.94 26.00
C LYS A 14 -36.60 25.43 26.65
N THR A 15 -36.63 25.18 27.96
CA THR A 15 -35.49 24.62 28.70
C THR A 15 -35.14 23.22 28.29
N ALA A 16 -36.12 22.34 28.04
CA ALA A 16 -35.92 20.99 27.56
C ALA A 16 -35.35 20.98 26.14
N ALA A 17 -35.82 21.89 25.26
CA ALA A 17 -35.30 22.04 23.92
C ALA A 17 -33.82 22.49 23.90
N ASN A 18 -33.47 23.48 24.75
CA ASN A 18 -32.08 23.95 24.86
C ASN A 18 -31.17 22.89 25.46
N LEU A 19 -31.61 22.08 26.43
CA LEU A 19 -30.83 20.99 27.00
C LEU A 19 -30.57 19.89 25.95
N LEU A 20 -31.59 19.57 25.16
CA LEU A 20 -31.43 18.59 24.07
C LEU A 20 -30.43 19.09 23.01
N MET A 21 -30.51 20.39 22.68
CA MET A 21 -29.56 20.99 21.72
C MET A 21 -28.12 20.89 22.23
N ILE A 22 -27.86 21.27 23.49
CA ILE A 22 -26.53 21.18 24.11
C ILE A 22 -26.05 19.72 24.13
N PHE A 23 -26.94 18.79 24.51
CA PHE A 23 -26.63 17.37 24.53
C PHE A 23 -26.20 16.85 23.15
N LEU A 24 -26.94 17.22 22.09
CA LEU A 24 -26.61 16.82 20.72
C LEU A 24 -25.27 17.41 20.24
N ILE A 25 -24.99 18.68 20.61
CA ILE A 25 -23.70 19.31 20.26
C ILE A 25 -22.54 18.59 20.95
N VAL A 26 -22.64 18.36 22.25
CA VAL A 26 -21.60 17.67 23.03
C VAL A 26 -21.40 16.25 22.51
N PHE A 27 -22.50 15.53 22.26
CA PHE A 27 -22.42 14.16 21.70
C PHE A 27 -21.81 14.13 20.30
N GLY A 28 -22.15 15.12 19.46
CA GLY A 28 -21.56 15.29 18.14
C GLY A 28 -20.05 15.54 18.19
N LEU A 29 -19.60 16.42 19.10
CA LEU A 29 -18.17 16.69 19.28
C LEU A 29 -17.40 15.45 19.76
N LEU A 30 -17.94 14.70 20.74
CA LEU A 30 -17.34 13.47 21.21
C LEU A 30 -17.30 12.37 20.13
N SER A 31 -18.30 12.35 19.25
CA SER A 31 -18.34 11.41 18.11
C SER A 31 -17.28 11.72 17.06
N LEU A 32 -16.92 13.01 16.88
CA LEU A 32 -15.88 13.43 15.94
C LEU A 32 -14.49 12.86 16.31
N GLU A 33 -14.18 12.75 17.59
CA GLU A 33 -12.92 12.19 18.06
C GLU A 33 -12.80 10.68 17.80
N ARG A 34 -13.94 9.99 17.67
CA ARG A 34 -14.02 8.54 17.41
C ARG A 34 -14.17 8.20 15.93
N LEU A 35 -14.25 9.19 15.06
CA LEU A 35 -14.24 8.95 13.63
C LEU A 35 -12.86 8.44 13.20
N ASN A 36 -12.81 7.17 12.87
CA ASN A 36 -11.63 6.55 12.28
C ASN A 36 -11.42 7.18 10.88
N ARG A 37 -10.43 8.08 10.76
CA ARG A 37 -10.12 8.77 9.50
C ARG A 37 -9.21 7.91 8.64
N GLN A 38 -9.63 6.69 8.35
CA GLN A 38 -8.95 5.88 7.33
C GLN A 38 -9.50 6.30 5.97
N LEU A 39 -8.68 6.98 5.18
CA LEU A 39 -9.00 7.36 3.80
C LEU A 39 -9.08 6.12 2.89
N PHE A 40 -8.31 5.10 3.21
CA PHE A 40 -8.33 3.80 2.56
C PHE A 40 -8.47 2.71 3.63
N PRO A 41 -9.29 1.68 3.41
CA PRO A 41 -9.24 0.51 4.27
C PRO A 41 -7.82 -0.06 4.18
N ASP A 42 -7.27 -0.52 5.32
CA ASP A 42 -6.03 -1.29 5.34
C ASP A 42 -6.27 -2.55 4.50
N LEU A 43 -5.98 -2.46 3.21
CA LEU A 43 -5.93 -3.61 2.35
C LEU A 43 -4.60 -4.29 2.66
N ASP A 44 -4.60 -5.23 3.58
CA ASP A 44 -3.49 -6.17 3.77
C ASP A 44 -3.40 -7.02 2.50
N ILE A 45 -2.82 -6.43 1.45
CA ILE A 45 -2.52 -7.17 0.23
C ILE A 45 -1.25 -7.94 0.51
N GLU A 46 -1.39 -9.23 0.71
CA GLU A 46 -0.28 -10.14 0.98
C GLU A 46 0.45 -10.42 -0.33
N ILE A 47 1.46 -9.59 -0.65
CA ILE A 47 2.27 -9.70 -1.86
C ILE A 47 3.74 -9.87 -1.48
N ILE A 48 4.39 -10.87 -2.08
CA ILE A 48 5.84 -11.00 -2.10
C ILE A 48 6.34 -10.58 -3.48
N VAL A 49 7.39 -9.76 -3.48
CA VAL A 49 8.04 -9.28 -4.69
C VAL A 49 9.43 -9.88 -4.78
N ILE A 50 9.75 -10.44 -5.93
CA ILE A 50 11.10 -10.88 -6.31
C ILE A 50 11.61 -9.91 -7.36
N SER A 51 12.76 -9.32 -7.13
CA SER A 51 13.44 -8.43 -8.07
C SER A 51 14.83 -8.99 -8.38
N THR A 52 15.11 -9.19 -9.65
CA THR A 52 16.37 -9.76 -10.14
C THR A 52 16.94 -8.87 -11.23
N ILE A 53 18.20 -8.46 -11.07
CA ILE A 53 18.92 -7.63 -12.05
C ILE A 53 19.86 -8.52 -12.85
N TRP A 54 19.79 -8.42 -14.16
CA TRP A 54 20.71 -9.10 -15.09
C TRP A 54 21.27 -8.08 -16.08
N PRO A 55 22.43 -7.48 -15.79
CA PRO A 55 23.01 -6.44 -16.62
C PRO A 55 23.31 -6.91 -18.05
N GLY A 56 22.93 -6.12 -19.04
CA GLY A 56 23.15 -6.40 -20.46
C GLY A 56 22.15 -7.37 -21.11
N ALA A 57 21.21 -7.92 -20.36
CA ALA A 57 20.21 -8.83 -20.89
C ALA A 57 19.04 -8.06 -21.54
N SER A 58 18.57 -8.57 -22.69
CA SER A 58 17.32 -8.08 -23.29
C SER A 58 16.09 -8.54 -22.48
N ALA A 59 14.96 -7.87 -22.65
CA ALA A 59 13.71 -8.26 -22.00
C ALA A 59 13.29 -9.71 -22.33
N GLU A 60 13.59 -10.18 -23.55
CA GLU A 60 13.32 -11.56 -23.99
C GLU A 60 14.20 -12.56 -23.29
N ASP A 61 15.49 -12.26 -23.11
CA ASP A 61 16.43 -13.12 -22.39
C ASP A 61 16.07 -13.21 -20.91
N VAL A 62 15.72 -12.08 -20.30
CA VAL A 62 15.23 -12.00 -18.91
C VAL A 62 13.98 -12.86 -18.74
N ASP A 63 13.03 -12.80 -19.67
CA ASP A 63 11.82 -13.62 -19.60
C ASP A 63 12.16 -15.12 -19.68
N LYS A 64 12.93 -15.53 -20.68
CA LYS A 64 13.25 -16.94 -20.92
C LYS A 64 14.09 -17.58 -19.81
N ASN A 65 15.12 -16.87 -19.34
CA ASN A 65 16.12 -17.44 -18.45
C ASN A 65 15.84 -17.22 -16.96
N ILE A 66 14.99 -16.25 -16.62
CA ILE A 66 14.64 -15.96 -15.23
C ILE A 66 13.16 -16.27 -14.98
N VAL A 67 12.24 -15.60 -15.70
CA VAL A 67 10.81 -15.69 -15.40
C VAL A 67 10.27 -17.09 -15.69
N GLN A 68 10.58 -17.66 -16.85
CA GLN A 68 10.07 -18.98 -17.25
C GLN A 68 10.67 -20.12 -16.40
N LYS A 69 11.79 -19.90 -15.72
CA LYS A 69 12.36 -20.86 -14.77
C LYS A 69 11.70 -20.74 -13.38
N LEU A 70 11.49 -19.51 -12.89
CA LEU A 70 10.96 -19.26 -11.55
C LEU A 70 9.45 -19.51 -11.43
N VAL A 71 8.66 -19.08 -12.42
CA VAL A 71 7.19 -19.13 -12.33
C VAL A 71 6.61 -20.52 -12.13
N PRO A 72 7.09 -21.59 -12.79
CA PRO A 72 6.58 -22.94 -12.57
C PRO A 72 6.76 -23.44 -11.14
N ASP A 73 7.86 -23.08 -10.48
CA ASP A 73 8.19 -23.52 -9.13
C ASP A 73 7.54 -22.65 -8.04
N LEU A 74 7.21 -21.39 -8.37
CA LEU A 74 6.50 -20.49 -7.47
C LEU A 74 4.99 -20.71 -7.42
N ARG A 75 4.37 -21.15 -8.52
CA ARG A 75 2.93 -21.39 -8.60
C ARG A 75 2.37 -22.45 -7.66
N PRO A 76 3.04 -23.58 -7.41
CA PRO A 76 2.51 -24.63 -6.55
C PRO A 76 2.68 -24.34 -5.06
N LEU A 77 3.32 -23.23 -4.66
CA LEU A 77 3.48 -22.88 -3.25
C LEU A 77 2.13 -22.67 -2.57
N SER A 78 2.06 -23.06 -1.30
CA SER A 78 0.83 -22.97 -0.51
C SER A 78 0.36 -21.54 -0.34
N GLY A 79 -0.93 -21.28 -0.60
CA GLY A 79 -1.57 -19.98 -0.45
C GLY A 79 -1.31 -19.01 -1.59
N VAL A 80 -0.62 -19.41 -2.66
CA VAL A 80 -0.42 -18.58 -3.85
C VAL A 80 -1.72 -18.48 -4.64
N LYS A 81 -2.23 -17.27 -4.75
CA LYS A 81 -3.42 -16.94 -5.54
C LYS A 81 -3.09 -16.60 -6.98
N LYS A 82 -2.04 -15.81 -7.17
CA LYS A 82 -1.65 -15.33 -8.50
C LYS A 82 -0.17 -14.97 -8.53
N VAL A 83 0.49 -15.32 -9.65
CA VAL A 83 1.86 -14.85 -9.95
C VAL A 83 1.78 -13.95 -11.17
N LYS A 84 2.30 -12.73 -11.05
CA LYS A 84 2.50 -11.76 -12.12
C LYS A 84 3.98 -11.57 -12.34
N SER A 85 4.41 -11.49 -13.57
CA SER A 85 5.79 -11.21 -13.93
C SER A 85 5.86 -10.04 -14.90
N THR A 86 6.93 -9.27 -14.78
CA THR A 86 7.28 -8.19 -15.71
C THR A 86 8.75 -8.33 -16.05
N SER A 87 9.05 -8.49 -17.33
CA SER A 87 10.39 -8.56 -17.87
C SER A 87 10.71 -7.25 -18.60
N SER A 88 11.79 -6.61 -18.20
CA SER A 88 12.34 -5.41 -18.83
C SER A 88 13.80 -5.62 -19.15
N GLU A 89 14.42 -4.73 -19.91
CA GLU A 89 15.87 -4.75 -20.11
C GLU A 89 16.59 -4.69 -18.76
N ASN A 90 17.47 -5.64 -18.51
CA ASN A 90 18.26 -5.81 -17.29
C ASN A 90 17.46 -6.13 -16.01
N LEU A 91 16.13 -6.28 -16.02
CA LEU A 91 15.35 -6.41 -14.81
C LEU A 91 14.18 -7.38 -14.99
N ALA A 92 14.08 -8.35 -14.07
CA ALA A 92 12.90 -9.17 -13.85
C ALA A 92 12.22 -8.76 -12.54
N VAL A 93 10.91 -8.57 -12.55
CA VAL A 93 10.10 -8.37 -11.35
C VAL A 93 8.97 -9.38 -11.34
N LEU A 94 8.91 -10.21 -10.29
CA LEU A 94 7.81 -11.15 -10.07
C LEU A 94 7.04 -10.71 -8.82
N GLN A 95 5.72 -10.69 -8.92
CA GLN A 95 4.81 -10.38 -7.82
C GLN A 95 3.94 -11.60 -7.55
N ILE A 96 4.02 -12.11 -6.35
CA ILE A 96 3.27 -13.28 -5.88
C ILE A 96 2.20 -12.77 -4.92
N GLU A 97 0.96 -12.86 -5.34
CA GLU A 97 -0.23 -12.50 -4.55
C GLU A 97 -0.69 -13.74 -3.79
N TYR A 98 -0.81 -13.63 -2.48
CA TYR A 98 -1.25 -14.69 -1.59
C TYR A 98 -2.71 -14.53 -1.19
N ASP A 99 -3.32 -15.61 -0.73
CA ASP A 99 -4.66 -15.56 -0.14
C ASP A 99 -4.61 -14.89 1.23
N PHE A 100 -5.68 -14.17 1.56
CA PHE A 100 -5.80 -13.46 2.83
C PHE A 100 -5.65 -14.41 4.03
N GLY A 101 -4.84 -14.01 5.01
CA GLY A 101 -4.57 -14.81 6.22
C GLY A 101 -3.45 -15.83 6.07
N THR A 102 -2.71 -15.81 4.95
CA THR A 102 -1.52 -16.65 4.78
C THR A 102 -0.40 -16.17 5.73
N ASN A 103 0.34 -17.10 6.33
CA ASN A 103 1.50 -16.76 7.14
C ASN A 103 2.64 -16.26 6.23
N MET A 104 2.74 -14.93 6.09
CA MET A 104 3.69 -14.29 5.18
C MET A 104 5.16 -14.58 5.51
N GLN A 105 5.49 -14.88 6.78
CA GLN A 105 6.85 -15.24 7.16
C GLN A 105 7.26 -16.60 6.59
N ASN A 106 6.36 -17.57 6.65
CA ASN A 106 6.60 -18.89 6.06
C ASN A 106 6.61 -18.78 4.53
N ALA A 107 5.65 -18.05 3.95
CA ALA A 107 5.58 -17.81 2.52
C ALA A 107 6.87 -17.15 1.97
N LEU A 108 7.43 -16.19 2.72
CA LEU A 108 8.71 -15.56 2.36
C LEU A 108 9.85 -16.59 2.33
N SER A 109 9.96 -17.43 3.38
CA SER A 109 10.98 -18.46 3.46
C SER A 109 10.85 -19.50 2.34
N ASP A 110 9.62 -19.88 1.98
CA ASP A 110 9.35 -20.83 0.91
C ASP A 110 9.77 -20.24 -0.46
N VAL A 111 9.44 -18.97 -0.70
CA VAL A 111 9.86 -18.26 -1.92
C VAL A 111 11.37 -18.11 -1.98
N GLU A 112 12.04 -17.75 -0.89
CA GLU A 112 13.50 -17.66 -0.81
C GLU A 112 14.17 -19.01 -1.10
N ALA A 113 13.60 -20.10 -0.60
CA ALA A 113 14.11 -21.45 -0.85
C ALA A 113 14.01 -21.78 -2.35
N VAL A 114 12.88 -21.54 -3.00
CA VAL A 114 12.70 -21.76 -4.44
C VAL A 114 13.67 -20.92 -5.26
N VAL A 115 13.81 -19.63 -4.92
CA VAL A 115 14.70 -18.70 -5.65
C VAL A 115 16.17 -19.14 -5.53
N ASN A 116 16.58 -19.63 -4.35
CA ASN A 116 17.95 -20.10 -4.11
C ASN A 116 18.23 -21.47 -4.77
N ASP A 117 17.21 -22.30 -4.99
CA ASP A 117 17.32 -23.60 -5.65
C ASP A 117 17.28 -23.51 -7.19
N THR A 118 16.76 -22.42 -7.72
CA THR A 118 16.65 -22.20 -9.16
C THR A 118 18.00 -21.81 -9.76
N ASP A 119 18.43 -22.54 -10.79
CA ASP A 119 19.67 -22.26 -11.52
C ASP A 119 19.50 -21.06 -12.46
N LEU A 120 19.93 -19.89 -12.00
CA LEU A 120 19.91 -18.63 -12.73
C LEU A 120 21.25 -18.39 -13.45
N PRO A 121 21.31 -17.55 -14.50
CA PRO A 121 22.55 -17.21 -15.21
C PRO A 121 23.61 -16.61 -14.26
N GLU A 122 24.87 -16.95 -14.46
CA GLU A 122 25.99 -16.54 -13.58
C GLU A 122 26.16 -15.02 -13.48
N ASP A 123 25.80 -14.27 -14.54
CA ASP A 123 25.89 -12.80 -14.57
C ASP A 123 24.70 -12.10 -13.89
N THR A 124 23.79 -12.88 -13.31
CA THR A 124 22.61 -12.33 -12.62
C THR A 124 22.97 -11.94 -11.19
N GLU A 125 22.58 -10.73 -10.78
CA GLU A 125 22.67 -10.35 -9.37
C GLU A 125 21.75 -11.23 -8.52
N LYS A 126 22.13 -11.44 -7.25
CA LYS A 126 21.31 -12.22 -6.32
C LYS A 126 19.89 -11.65 -6.25
N PRO A 127 18.86 -12.46 -6.51
CA PRO A 127 17.49 -12.02 -6.43
C PRO A 127 17.16 -11.45 -5.03
N ARG A 128 16.46 -10.35 -5.00
CA ARG A 128 15.95 -9.75 -3.76
C ARG A 128 14.50 -10.14 -3.58
N VAL A 129 14.21 -10.81 -2.47
CA VAL A 129 12.85 -11.23 -2.11
C VAL A 129 12.41 -10.38 -0.93
N PHE A 130 11.26 -9.73 -1.04
CA PHE A 130 10.72 -8.91 0.04
C PHE A 130 9.19 -8.86 0.02
N LYS A 131 8.59 -8.68 1.19
CA LYS A 131 7.16 -8.42 1.33
C LYS A 131 6.87 -6.99 0.87
N ALA A 132 5.90 -6.81 -0.02
CA ALA A 132 5.42 -5.47 -0.37
C ALA A 132 4.66 -4.88 0.82
N GLU A 133 5.21 -3.87 1.45
CA GLU A 133 4.52 -3.05 2.45
C GLU A 133 4.05 -1.78 1.76
N PHE A 134 2.73 -1.60 1.65
CA PHE A 134 2.18 -0.32 1.24
C PHE A 134 2.28 0.64 2.44
N LYS A 135 3.43 1.30 2.57
CA LYS A 135 3.54 2.45 3.45
C LYS A 135 2.94 3.64 2.71
N ASP A 136 1.79 4.11 3.18
CA ASP A 136 1.33 5.43 2.80
C ASP A 136 2.35 6.46 3.31
N GLU A 137 3.25 6.89 2.44
CA GLU A 137 4.04 8.09 2.69
C GLU A 137 3.12 9.31 2.61
N VAL A 138 2.56 9.69 3.75
CA VAL A 138 1.59 10.79 3.88
C VAL A 138 2.22 12.15 3.63
N THR A 139 3.56 12.26 3.45
CA THR A 139 4.19 13.57 3.31
C THR A 139 5.46 13.51 2.46
N ASN A 140 5.33 13.77 1.18
CA ASN A 140 6.42 14.32 0.38
C ASN A 140 6.32 15.86 0.45
N ILE A 141 6.96 16.48 1.46
CA ILE A 141 7.17 17.93 1.45
C ILE A 141 8.28 18.21 0.46
N VAL A 142 7.92 18.56 -0.76
CA VAL A 142 8.86 19.13 -1.73
C VAL A 142 9.15 20.57 -1.31
N LEU A 143 10.17 20.78 -0.52
CA LEU A 143 10.80 22.07 -0.27
C LEU A 143 11.66 22.46 -1.47
N SER A 144 11.05 22.66 -2.62
CA SER A 144 11.70 23.31 -3.75
C SER A 144 10.99 24.63 -3.99
N CYS A 145 11.53 25.69 -3.49
CA CYS A 145 11.47 27.03 -4.05
C CYS A 145 11.64 28.12 -3.01
N LEU A 146 12.85 28.28 -2.49
CA LEU A 146 13.22 29.53 -1.81
C LEU A 146 14.67 29.97 -2.11
N LEU A 147 15.31 29.40 -3.14
CA LEU A 147 16.66 29.77 -3.54
C LEU A 147 16.75 30.51 -4.87
N TYR A 148 15.59 30.97 -5.42
CA TYR A 148 15.62 31.64 -6.73
C TYR A 148 15.21 33.14 -6.71
N THR A 149 15.21 33.77 -5.55
CA THR A 149 14.87 35.21 -5.46
C THR A 149 15.95 36.11 -4.91
N SER A 150 17.23 35.66 -4.81
CA SER A 150 18.30 36.52 -4.35
C SER A 150 19.23 37.02 -5.45
N ASP A 151 19.07 36.61 -6.71
CA ASP A 151 20.00 36.97 -7.79
C ASP A 151 19.47 37.98 -8.81
N ALA A 152 18.32 38.57 -8.56
CA ALA A 152 17.71 39.56 -9.48
C ALA A 152 17.84 41.02 -9.01
N ALA A 153 18.60 41.31 -7.97
CA ALA A 153 18.72 42.65 -7.41
C ALA A 153 20.09 43.31 -7.52
N ASP A 154 21.09 42.69 -8.17
CA ASP A 154 22.46 43.22 -8.21
C ASP A 154 22.95 43.69 -9.60
N ASP A 155 22.07 43.75 -10.60
CA ASP A 155 22.47 44.28 -11.93
C ASP A 155 21.85 45.62 -12.29
N LEU A 156 21.73 46.55 -11.34
CA LEU A 156 21.43 47.96 -11.62
C LEU A 156 22.31 48.90 -10.74
N VAL A 157 23.59 48.99 -11.06
CA VAL A 157 24.40 50.21 -10.86
C VAL A 157 25.39 50.34 -12.02
#